data_7ac75aa5b6a5948ea0533a1ab39b2b2c
#
_entry.id   7ac75aa5b6a5948ea0533a1ab39b2b2c
#
_cell.length_a   1.000
_cell.length_b   1.000
_cell.length_c   1.000
_cell.angle_alpha   90.00
_cell.angle_beta   90.00
_cell.angle_gamma   90.00
#
_symmetry.space_group_name_H-M   'P 1'
#
loop_
_entity.id
_entity.type
_entity.pdbx_description
1 polymer ?
#
loop_
_entity_poly.entity_id
_entity_poly.type
_entity_poly.pdbx_seq_one_letter_code
_entity_poly.pdbx_strand_id
1 'polypeptide(L)'
;MGPEATVDFFHEIVAVTPARKDQDHVPVLIYSNPRMPDRASAILYGAEDPLPYLKEAAITLERGGAGIITIPCNTAHYYLDDLRAAVHIPVLNMIEEACGVLRAEYPDARTAGLLATTGTVKMRLYEKFLEKEGLNVIAPPDEEQEQVQISIDRIKGGARREEVHSILKTACCNLMSRGAGLVILGCTEIPLVLDSTDPACPVLNPTRILARVAVDWALGKR
;
A
#
# COMPACT_ATOMS: atom_id res chain seq x y z
N MET A 1 -8.77 7.67 3.24
CA MET A 1 -8.03 6.90 2.24
C MET A 1 -8.60 7.27 0.88
N GLY A 2 -7.78 7.23 -0.18
CA GLY A 2 -8.21 7.69 -1.51
C GLY A 2 -9.35 6.86 -2.08
N PRO A 3 -10.43 7.48 -2.60
CA PRO A 3 -11.50 6.74 -3.26
C PRO A 3 -11.00 5.97 -4.49
N GLU A 4 -10.13 6.56 -5.32
CA GLU A 4 -9.56 5.90 -6.50
C GLU A 4 -8.71 4.69 -6.11
N ALA A 5 -7.86 4.80 -5.08
CA ALA A 5 -7.10 3.66 -4.56
C ALA A 5 -8.02 2.53 -4.03
N THR A 6 -9.21 2.87 -3.52
CA THR A 6 -10.21 1.87 -3.12
C THR A 6 -10.82 1.17 -4.33
N VAL A 7 -11.11 1.90 -5.40
CA VAL A 7 -11.62 1.34 -6.67
C VAL A 7 -10.56 0.47 -7.31
N ASP A 8 -9.31 0.94 -7.39
CA ASP A 8 -8.17 0.18 -7.91
C ASP A 8 -7.96 -1.12 -7.14
N PHE A 9 -8.01 -1.08 -5.82
CA PHE A 9 -7.88 -2.29 -5.00
C PHE A 9 -9.02 -3.30 -5.27
N PHE A 10 -10.25 -2.84 -5.43
CA PHE A 10 -11.36 -3.71 -5.81
C PHE A 10 -11.17 -4.28 -7.21
N HIS A 11 -10.71 -3.47 -8.15
CA HIS A 11 -10.35 -3.93 -9.50
C HIS A 11 -9.27 -5.03 -9.45
N GLU A 12 -8.21 -4.85 -8.65
CA GLU A 12 -7.18 -5.87 -8.45
C GLU A 12 -7.74 -7.16 -7.85
N ILE A 13 -8.66 -7.09 -6.87
CA ILE A 13 -9.35 -8.29 -6.33
C ILE A 13 -10.09 -9.04 -7.45
N VAL A 14 -10.83 -8.32 -8.28
CA VAL A 14 -11.55 -8.93 -9.41
C VAL A 14 -10.55 -9.56 -10.39
N ALA A 15 -9.47 -8.85 -10.74
CA ALA A 15 -8.48 -9.29 -11.71
C ALA A 15 -7.69 -10.53 -11.27
N VAL A 16 -7.38 -10.66 -9.97
CA VAL A 16 -6.60 -11.81 -9.44
C VAL A 16 -7.48 -13.00 -9.04
N THR A 17 -8.80 -12.84 -9.00
CA THR A 17 -9.72 -13.95 -8.70
C THR A 17 -9.79 -14.92 -9.88
N PRO A 18 -9.54 -16.23 -9.71
CA PRO A 18 -9.58 -17.22 -10.78
C PRO A 18 -11.02 -17.60 -11.12
N ALA A 19 -11.84 -16.63 -11.52
CA ALA A 19 -13.25 -16.76 -11.83
C ALA A 19 -13.48 -17.09 -13.30
N ARG A 20 -14.49 -17.92 -13.59
CA ARG A 20 -15.00 -18.21 -14.95
C ARG A 20 -16.41 -17.63 -15.18
N LYS A 21 -17.09 -17.23 -14.11
CA LYS A 21 -18.42 -16.63 -14.08
C LYS A 21 -18.56 -15.76 -12.83
N ASP A 22 -19.56 -14.90 -12.78
CA ASP A 22 -19.78 -13.95 -11.66
C ASP A 22 -19.79 -14.64 -10.28
N GLN A 23 -20.37 -15.82 -10.19
CA GLN A 23 -20.51 -16.56 -8.93
C GLN A 23 -19.20 -17.17 -8.41
N ASP A 24 -18.15 -17.15 -9.19
CA ASP A 24 -16.82 -17.62 -8.79
C ASP A 24 -16.01 -16.53 -8.10
N HIS A 25 -16.46 -15.26 -8.17
CA HIS A 25 -15.79 -14.14 -7.51
C HIS A 25 -16.04 -14.15 -6.00
N VAL A 26 -15.04 -13.63 -5.25
CA VAL A 26 -15.15 -13.50 -3.79
C VAL A 26 -16.11 -12.36 -3.43
N PRO A 27 -17.00 -12.54 -2.44
CA PRO A 27 -17.84 -11.44 -1.94
C PRO A 27 -16.98 -10.36 -1.27
N VAL A 28 -17.23 -9.09 -1.58
CA VAL A 28 -16.48 -7.95 -1.05
C VAL A 28 -17.42 -6.93 -0.44
N LEU A 29 -17.11 -6.52 0.80
CA LEU A 29 -17.75 -5.41 1.48
C LEU A 29 -16.76 -4.24 1.54
N ILE A 30 -17.13 -3.07 0.99
CA ILE A 30 -16.28 -1.89 0.93
C ILE A 30 -16.84 -0.79 1.84
N TYR A 31 -16.02 -0.33 2.81
CA TYR A 31 -16.28 0.87 3.59
C TYR A 31 -15.33 2.00 3.12
N SER A 32 -15.79 2.80 2.17
CA SER A 32 -15.01 3.92 1.63
C SER A 32 -15.41 5.22 2.34
N ASN A 33 -14.54 5.72 3.24
CA ASN A 33 -14.74 6.99 3.92
C ASN A 33 -13.62 7.98 3.56
N PRO A 34 -13.83 8.90 2.59
CA PRO A 34 -12.83 9.89 2.21
C PRO A 34 -12.67 11.02 3.23
N ARG A 35 -13.57 11.14 4.21
CA ARG A 35 -13.49 12.14 5.29
C ARG A 35 -12.57 11.73 6.44
N MET A 36 -11.97 10.56 6.36
CA MET A 36 -11.01 10.09 7.35
C MET A 36 -9.80 11.03 7.41
N PRO A 37 -9.39 11.50 8.61
CA PRO A 37 -8.23 12.40 8.78
C PRO A 37 -6.97 11.85 8.13
N ASP A 38 -6.10 12.76 7.65
CA ASP A 38 -4.85 12.34 6.99
C ASP A 38 -3.89 11.67 7.96
N ARG A 39 -3.51 10.43 7.65
CA ARG A 39 -2.67 9.58 8.50
C ARG A 39 -1.25 10.14 8.63
N ALA A 40 -0.68 10.67 7.56
CA ALA A 40 0.66 11.23 7.58
C ALA A 40 0.71 12.52 8.42
N SER A 41 -0.27 13.40 8.25
CA SER A 41 -0.37 14.65 9.03
C SER A 41 -0.60 14.38 10.53
N ALA A 42 -1.42 13.39 10.87
CA ALA A 42 -1.63 12.99 12.26
C ALA A 42 -0.34 12.50 12.90
N ILE A 43 0.39 11.60 12.21
CA ILE A 43 1.62 10.98 12.71
C ILE A 43 2.77 12.00 12.80
N LEU A 44 2.93 12.88 11.80
CA LEU A 44 4.09 13.76 11.70
C LEU A 44 3.90 15.09 12.43
N TYR A 45 2.67 15.59 12.50
CA TYR A 45 2.40 16.96 12.94
C TYR A 45 1.35 17.05 14.05
N GLY A 46 0.87 15.89 14.58
CA GLY A 46 -0.14 15.88 15.62
C GLY A 46 -1.50 16.45 15.18
N ALA A 47 -1.83 16.33 13.88
CA ALA A 47 -3.14 16.69 13.35
C ALA A 47 -4.23 15.74 13.90
N GLU A 48 -5.47 15.91 13.47
CA GLU A 48 -6.61 15.10 13.92
C GLU A 48 -6.30 13.59 13.81
N ASP A 49 -6.53 12.86 14.90
CA ASP A 49 -6.22 11.42 14.99
C ASP A 49 -7.19 10.58 14.13
N PRO A 50 -6.71 9.84 13.13
CA PRO A 50 -7.54 8.96 12.31
C PRO A 50 -7.96 7.66 13.04
N LEU A 51 -7.36 7.31 14.16
CA LEU A 51 -7.56 6.02 14.83
C LEU A 51 -9.03 5.75 15.21
N PRO A 52 -9.82 6.70 15.77
CA PRO A 52 -11.24 6.47 16.02
C PRO A 52 -12.02 6.10 14.76
N TYR A 53 -11.76 6.77 13.65
CA TYR A 53 -12.42 6.51 12.37
C TYR A 53 -12.01 5.17 11.76
N LEU A 54 -10.73 4.79 11.91
CA LEU A 54 -10.22 3.49 11.47
C LEU A 54 -10.86 2.34 12.26
N LYS A 55 -10.99 2.49 13.59
CA LYS A 55 -11.67 1.51 14.45
C LYS A 55 -13.15 1.38 14.11
N GLU A 56 -13.86 2.49 13.92
CA GLU A 56 -15.25 2.49 13.48
C GLU A 56 -15.44 1.76 12.16
N ALA A 57 -14.56 2.01 11.17
CA ALA A 57 -14.60 1.32 9.88
C ALA A 57 -14.38 -0.19 10.04
N ALA A 58 -13.39 -0.60 10.85
CA ALA A 58 -13.10 -2.02 11.09
C ALA A 58 -14.29 -2.74 11.77
N ILE A 59 -14.86 -2.14 12.82
CA ILE A 59 -16.03 -2.67 13.52
C ILE A 59 -17.26 -2.74 12.59
N THR A 60 -17.44 -1.75 11.72
CA THR A 60 -18.54 -1.73 10.75
C THR A 60 -18.42 -2.87 9.75
N LEU A 61 -17.21 -3.14 9.26
CA LEU A 61 -16.95 -4.27 8.34
C LEU A 61 -17.18 -5.62 9.04
N GLU A 62 -16.68 -5.80 10.26
CA GLU A 62 -16.91 -7.01 11.05
C GLU A 62 -18.41 -7.25 11.29
N ARG A 63 -19.15 -6.23 11.72
CA ARG A 63 -20.61 -6.31 11.89
C ARG A 63 -21.37 -6.56 10.59
N GLY A 64 -20.81 -6.11 9.46
CA GLY A 64 -21.32 -6.39 8.12
C GLY A 64 -21.08 -7.81 7.64
N GLY A 65 -20.40 -8.66 8.44
CA GLY A 65 -20.14 -10.06 8.13
C GLY A 65 -18.84 -10.31 7.36
N ALA A 66 -17.91 -9.35 7.36
CA ALA A 66 -16.59 -9.59 6.81
C ALA A 66 -15.86 -10.69 7.62
N GLY A 67 -15.17 -11.61 6.93
CA GLY A 67 -14.34 -12.65 7.56
C GLY A 67 -12.88 -12.23 7.72
N ILE A 68 -12.42 -11.26 6.95
CA ILE A 68 -11.11 -10.58 7.06
C ILE A 68 -11.24 -9.11 6.75
N ILE A 69 -10.28 -8.32 7.21
CA ILE A 69 -10.16 -6.91 6.87
C ILE A 69 -8.84 -6.68 6.13
N THR A 70 -8.91 -5.94 5.04
CA THR A 70 -7.77 -5.42 4.28
C THR A 70 -7.81 -3.90 4.26
N ILE A 71 -6.64 -3.26 4.33
CA ILE A 71 -6.51 -1.81 4.38
C ILE A 71 -5.59 -1.37 3.23
N PRO A 72 -6.12 -0.94 2.07
CA PRO A 72 -5.31 -0.47 0.97
C PRO A 72 -4.76 0.94 1.26
N CYS A 73 -3.87 1.03 2.24
CA CYS A 73 -3.18 2.25 2.66
C CYS A 73 -1.96 1.91 3.51
N ASN A 74 -0.76 2.08 2.97
CA ASN A 74 0.47 1.75 3.70
C ASN A 74 0.59 2.51 5.02
N THR A 75 0.40 3.83 5.02
CA THR A 75 0.51 4.67 6.23
C THR A 75 -0.45 4.27 7.35
N ALA A 76 -1.64 3.73 7.00
CA ALA A 76 -2.61 3.27 8.00
C ALA A 76 -2.12 2.07 8.83
N HIS A 77 -1.13 1.33 8.32
CA HIS A 77 -0.52 0.21 9.04
C HIS A 77 0.31 0.63 10.25
N TYR A 78 0.55 1.94 10.43
CA TYR A 78 1.03 2.48 11.70
C TYR A 78 0.10 2.14 12.87
N TYR A 79 -1.21 2.06 12.62
CA TYR A 79 -2.26 1.79 13.59
C TYR A 79 -2.71 0.32 13.63
N LEU A 80 -1.96 -0.59 13.00
CA LEU A 80 -2.40 -1.98 12.79
C LEU A 80 -2.72 -2.72 14.08
N ASP A 81 -1.87 -2.59 15.10
CA ASP A 81 -2.05 -3.27 16.37
C ASP A 81 -3.31 -2.78 17.09
N ASP A 82 -3.59 -1.48 17.05
CA ASP A 82 -4.81 -0.90 17.58
C ASP A 82 -6.07 -1.39 16.87
N LEU A 83 -5.98 -1.60 15.54
CA LEU A 83 -7.08 -2.12 14.73
C LEU A 83 -7.32 -3.60 15.02
N ARG A 84 -6.27 -4.39 15.14
CA ARG A 84 -6.35 -5.80 15.55
C ARG A 84 -6.97 -5.97 16.93
N ALA A 85 -6.69 -5.04 17.85
CA ALA A 85 -7.31 -5.04 19.17
C ALA A 85 -8.78 -4.62 19.17
N ALA A 86 -9.29 -4.00 18.11
CA ALA A 86 -10.65 -3.48 18.02
C ALA A 86 -11.65 -4.45 17.39
N VAL A 87 -11.19 -5.53 16.76
CA VAL A 87 -12.02 -6.53 16.05
C VAL A 87 -11.55 -7.95 16.36
N HIS A 88 -12.40 -8.94 16.10
CA HIS A 88 -12.11 -10.35 16.35
C HIS A 88 -11.66 -11.09 15.07
N ILE A 89 -11.91 -10.51 13.92
CA ILE A 89 -11.50 -11.08 12.62
C ILE A 89 -10.09 -10.62 12.25
N PRO A 90 -9.34 -11.41 11.45
CA PRO A 90 -8.01 -11.02 11.02
C PRO A 90 -7.97 -9.70 10.27
N VAL A 91 -6.98 -8.84 10.60
CA VAL A 91 -6.61 -7.66 9.84
C VAL A 91 -5.27 -7.94 9.17
N LEU A 92 -5.26 -8.04 7.84
CA LEU A 92 -4.06 -8.37 7.07
C LEU A 92 -3.06 -7.21 7.09
N ASN A 93 -1.77 -7.55 7.14
CA ASN A 93 -0.69 -6.57 7.09
C ASN A 93 -0.14 -6.46 5.66
N MET A 94 -0.58 -5.45 4.92
CA MET A 94 -0.14 -5.16 3.56
C MET A 94 1.38 -5.07 3.42
N ILE A 95 2.07 -4.50 4.42
CA ILE A 95 3.52 -4.29 4.39
C ILE A 95 4.25 -5.63 4.56
N GLU A 96 3.84 -6.42 5.55
CA GLU A 96 4.39 -7.75 5.81
C GLU A 96 4.23 -8.67 4.60
N GLU A 97 3.04 -8.68 3.98
CA GLU A 97 2.77 -9.47 2.77
C GLU A 97 3.65 -9.03 1.60
N ALA A 98 3.81 -7.72 1.40
CA ALA A 98 4.69 -7.19 0.36
C ALA A 98 6.17 -7.56 0.60
N CYS A 99 6.62 -7.50 1.84
CA CYS A 99 7.99 -7.91 2.22
C CYS A 99 8.21 -9.42 2.00
N GLY A 100 7.22 -10.26 2.31
CA GLY A 100 7.27 -11.70 2.06
C GLY A 100 7.42 -12.03 0.57
N VAL A 101 6.62 -11.38 -0.28
CA VAL A 101 6.71 -11.54 -1.75
C VAL A 101 8.06 -11.04 -2.27
N LEU A 102 8.54 -9.89 -1.78
CA LEU A 102 9.84 -9.36 -2.17
C LEU A 102 10.95 -10.39 -1.92
N ARG A 103 10.97 -11.01 -0.74
CA ARG A 103 11.97 -12.02 -0.40
C ARG A 103 11.88 -13.26 -1.28
N ALA A 104 10.67 -13.69 -1.61
CA ALA A 104 10.43 -14.88 -2.42
C ALA A 104 10.78 -14.68 -3.90
N GLU A 105 10.41 -13.53 -4.47
CA GLU A 105 10.58 -13.25 -5.89
C GLU A 105 11.93 -12.58 -6.23
N TYR A 106 12.58 -11.92 -5.25
CA TYR A 106 13.83 -11.19 -5.42
C TYR A 106 14.88 -11.62 -4.35
N PRO A 107 15.25 -12.90 -4.26
CA PRO A 107 16.12 -13.44 -3.20
C PRO A 107 17.52 -12.81 -3.19
N ASP A 108 18.00 -12.33 -4.35
CA ASP A 108 19.30 -11.68 -4.50
C ASP A 108 19.30 -10.19 -4.19
N ALA A 109 18.14 -9.57 -4.03
CA ALA A 109 18.04 -8.16 -3.69
C ALA A 109 18.65 -7.90 -2.32
N ARG A 110 19.54 -6.90 -2.22
CA ARG A 110 20.16 -6.45 -0.96
C ARG A 110 19.62 -5.11 -0.51
N THR A 111 19.06 -4.35 -1.43
CA THR A 111 18.50 -3.01 -1.19
C THR A 111 17.20 -2.86 -1.97
N ALA A 112 16.14 -2.42 -1.29
CA ALA A 112 14.88 -2.04 -1.89
C ALA A 112 14.74 -0.51 -1.87
N GLY A 113 14.34 0.09 -2.97
CA GLY A 113 13.88 1.48 -3.02
C GLY A 113 12.45 1.58 -2.48
N LEU A 114 12.10 2.67 -1.83
CA LEU A 114 10.75 2.91 -1.33
C LEU A 114 10.25 4.26 -1.83
N LEU A 115 9.21 4.24 -2.68
CA LEU A 115 8.42 5.42 -3.03
C LEU A 115 7.12 5.39 -2.21
N ALA A 116 6.98 6.31 -1.26
CA ALA A 116 5.85 6.33 -0.33
C ALA A 116 5.56 7.75 0.17
N THR A 117 4.50 7.89 0.97
CA THR A 117 4.27 9.13 1.71
C THR A 117 5.40 9.38 2.70
N THR A 118 5.67 10.64 2.99
CA THR A 118 6.65 11.04 4.01
C THR A 118 6.38 10.38 5.37
N GLY A 119 5.11 10.17 5.73
CA GLY A 119 4.73 9.45 6.95
C GLY A 119 5.20 7.99 6.93
N THR A 120 5.00 7.26 5.84
CA THR A 120 5.46 5.88 5.70
C THR A 120 6.97 5.76 5.81
N VAL A 121 7.70 6.65 5.14
CA VAL A 121 9.17 6.71 5.18
C VAL A 121 9.68 7.04 6.58
N LYS A 122 9.23 8.14 7.19
CA LYS A 122 9.71 8.58 8.52
C LYS A 122 9.38 7.60 9.64
N MET A 123 8.26 6.88 9.56
CA MET A 123 7.90 5.85 10.53
C MET A 123 8.59 4.51 10.27
N ARG A 124 9.39 4.41 9.23
CA ARG A 124 10.19 3.22 8.88
C ARG A 124 9.33 1.95 8.84
N LEU A 125 8.14 2.04 8.22
CA LEU A 125 7.16 0.95 8.28
C LEU A 125 7.63 -0.31 7.52
N TYR A 126 8.39 -0.16 6.44
CA TYR A 126 8.96 -1.26 5.67
C TYR A 126 10.25 -1.80 6.28
N GLU A 127 11.08 -0.93 6.82
CA GLU A 127 12.36 -1.29 7.43
C GLU A 127 12.18 -2.27 8.60
N LYS A 128 11.12 -2.11 9.38
CA LYS A 128 10.78 -3.02 10.50
C LYS A 128 10.71 -4.50 10.08
N PHE A 129 10.35 -4.77 8.82
CA PHE A 129 10.24 -6.12 8.28
C PHE A 129 11.48 -6.51 7.48
N LEU A 130 11.96 -5.63 6.61
CA LEU A 130 13.03 -5.94 5.65
C LEU A 130 14.41 -6.01 6.29
N GLU A 131 14.71 -5.14 7.27
CA GLU A 131 16.02 -5.16 7.96
C GLU A 131 16.24 -6.47 8.76
N LYS A 132 15.17 -7.07 9.30
CA LYS A 132 15.25 -8.36 9.97
C LYS A 132 15.68 -9.48 9.03
N GLU A 133 15.42 -9.31 7.75
CA GLU A 133 15.78 -10.23 6.67
C GLU A 133 17.11 -9.84 5.98
N GLY A 134 17.86 -8.88 6.55
CA GLY A 134 19.13 -8.41 6.01
C GLY A 134 19.01 -7.56 4.73
N LEU A 135 17.87 -6.94 4.51
CA LEU A 135 17.56 -6.10 3.34
C LEU A 135 17.55 -4.64 3.73
N ASN A 136 18.36 -3.81 3.06
CA ASN A 136 18.35 -2.36 3.27
C ASN A 136 17.15 -1.72 2.54
N VAL A 137 16.63 -0.64 3.11
CA VAL A 137 15.61 0.19 2.47
C VAL A 137 16.20 1.58 2.24
N ILE A 138 16.08 2.10 1.03
CA ILE A 138 16.44 3.47 0.70
C ILE A 138 15.23 4.23 0.18
N ALA A 139 15.06 5.46 0.66
CA ALA A 139 14.06 6.39 0.17
C ALA A 139 14.72 7.54 -0.61
N PRO A 140 13.95 8.33 -1.37
CA PRO A 140 14.45 9.56 -1.97
C PRO A 140 15.07 10.51 -0.91
N PRO A 141 16.08 11.33 -1.26
CA PRO A 141 16.55 12.43 -0.41
C PRO A 141 15.41 13.42 -0.15
N ASP A 142 15.55 14.26 0.89
CA ASP A 142 14.46 15.12 1.38
C ASP A 142 13.80 15.96 0.28
N GLU A 143 14.57 16.61 -0.59
CA GLU A 143 14.04 17.43 -1.69
C GLU A 143 13.24 16.60 -2.71
N GLU A 144 13.72 15.43 -3.05
CA GLU A 144 13.03 14.51 -3.98
C GLU A 144 11.83 13.87 -3.30
N GLN A 145 11.92 13.53 -2.01
CA GLN A 145 10.82 13.01 -1.21
C GLN A 145 9.67 14.02 -1.11
N GLU A 146 9.97 15.31 -1.04
CA GLU A 146 8.95 16.36 -1.10
C GLU A 146 8.21 16.34 -2.44
N GLN A 147 8.93 16.18 -3.56
CA GLN A 147 8.31 16.08 -4.90
C GLN A 147 7.45 14.79 -5.04
N VAL A 148 7.88 13.69 -4.44
CA VAL A 148 7.09 12.45 -4.37
C VAL A 148 5.82 12.68 -3.56
N GLN A 149 5.90 13.34 -2.39
CA GLN A 149 4.74 13.66 -1.57
C GLN A 149 3.75 14.57 -2.31
N ILE A 150 4.24 15.64 -2.93
CA ILE A 150 3.42 16.55 -3.75
C ILE A 150 2.72 15.77 -4.88
N SER A 151 3.43 14.87 -5.54
CA SER A 151 2.85 14.04 -6.60
C SER A 151 1.72 13.15 -6.08
N ILE A 152 1.93 12.49 -4.93
CA ILE A 152 0.90 11.69 -4.26
C ILE A 152 -0.34 12.53 -3.93
N ASP A 153 -0.15 13.74 -3.39
CA ASP A 153 -1.27 14.62 -3.01
C ASP A 153 -2.01 15.15 -4.24
N ARG A 154 -1.29 15.41 -5.34
CA ARG A 154 -1.90 15.76 -6.63
C ARG A 154 -2.74 14.61 -7.20
N ILE A 155 -2.26 13.36 -7.12
CA ILE A 155 -3.03 12.18 -7.55
C ILE A 155 -4.30 12.06 -6.72
N LYS A 156 -4.23 12.19 -5.41
CA LYS A 156 -5.41 12.22 -4.52
C LYS A 156 -6.39 13.33 -4.87
N GLY A 157 -5.89 14.45 -5.37
CA GLY A 157 -6.68 15.60 -5.85
C GLY A 157 -7.22 15.43 -7.27
N GLY A 158 -7.01 14.28 -7.93
CA GLY A 158 -7.52 14.00 -9.27
C GLY A 158 -6.62 14.54 -10.41
N ALA A 159 -5.33 14.78 -10.16
CA ALA A 159 -4.38 15.13 -11.22
C ALA A 159 -4.26 14.00 -12.25
N ARG A 160 -4.13 14.39 -13.52
CA ARG A 160 -3.97 13.43 -14.61
C ARG A 160 -2.60 12.73 -14.52
N ARG A 161 -2.55 11.48 -14.97
CA ARG A 161 -1.34 10.64 -14.97
C ARG A 161 -0.13 11.37 -15.56
N GLU A 162 -0.30 12.02 -16.68
CA GLU A 162 0.78 12.70 -17.43
C GLU A 162 1.46 13.82 -16.62
N GLU A 163 0.72 14.42 -15.69
CA GLU A 163 1.22 15.56 -14.90
C GLU A 163 2.23 15.19 -13.81
N VAL A 164 2.20 13.93 -13.36
CA VAL A 164 3.03 13.45 -12.23
C VAL A 164 3.90 12.24 -12.58
N HIS A 165 3.61 11.56 -13.70
CA HIS A 165 4.32 10.35 -14.12
C HIS A 165 5.83 10.56 -14.23
N SER A 166 6.27 11.64 -14.90
CA SER A 166 7.69 11.90 -15.10
C SER A 166 8.46 12.10 -13.78
N ILE A 167 7.83 12.75 -12.80
CA ILE A 167 8.43 13.00 -11.47
C ILE A 167 8.63 11.66 -10.74
N LEU A 168 7.56 10.85 -10.66
CA LEU A 168 7.61 9.56 -9.98
C LEU A 168 8.54 8.57 -10.69
N LYS A 169 8.57 8.58 -12.03
CA LYS A 169 9.49 7.76 -12.82
C LYS A 169 10.94 8.17 -12.57
N THR A 170 11.25 9.47 -12.53
CA THR A 170 12.60 9.96 -12.22
C THR A 170 13.02 9.51 -10.83
N ALA A 171 12.17 9.67 -9.81
CA ALA A 171 12.46 9.22 -8.46
C ALA A 171 12.71 7.69 -8.40
N CYS A 172 11.95 6.90 -9.16
CA CYS A 172 12.18 5.46 -9.31
C CYS A 172 13.57 5.17 -9.89
N CYS A 173 13.93 5.79 -11.01
CA CYS A 173 15.23 5.62 -11.65
C CYS A 173 16.39 6.07 -10.75
N ASN A 174 16.21 7.14 -9.97
CA ASN A 174 17.22 7.62 -9.01
C ASN A 174 17.45 6.60 -7.88
N LEU A 175 16.42 5.97 -7.36
CA LEU A 175 16.57 4.88 -6.39
C LEU A 175 17.32 3.69 -6.99
N MET A 176 17.02 3.31 -8.23
CA MET A 176 17.75 2.26 -8.94
C MET A 176 19.23 2.62 -9.10
N SER A 177 19.54 3.85 -9.52
CA SER A 177 20.94 4.32 -9.68
C SER A 177 21.73 4.35 -8.36
N ARG A 178 21.02 4.44 -7.22
CA ARG A 178 21.58 4.39 -5.85
C ARG A 178 21.69 2.95 -5.32
N GLY A 179 21.46 1.95 -6.16
CA GLY A 179 21.69 0.56 -5.83
C GLY A 179 20.46 -0.21 -5.35
N ALA A 180 19.24 0.32 -5.52
CA ALA A 180 18.05 -0.47 -5.33
C ALA A 180 17.95 -1.58 -6.40
N GLY A 181 17.64 -2.82 -6.00
CA GLY A 181 17.36 -3.91 -6.92
C GLY A 181 15.93 -3.87 -7.49
N LEU A 182 15.04 -3.18 -6.80
CA LEU A 182 13.65 -2.93 -7.18
C LEU A 182 13.10 -1.76 -6.35
N VAL A 183 11.95 -1.21 -6.74
CA VAL A 183 11.29 -0.14 -6.00
C VAL A 183 9.91 -0.58 -5.51
N ILE A 184 9.64 -0.42 -4.22
CA ILE A 184 8.34 -0.67 -3.60
C ILE A 184 7.46 0.56 -3.81
N LEU A 185 6.28 0.39 -4.38
CA LEU A 185 5.27 1.44 -4.52
C LEU A 185 4.46 1.55 -3.22
N GLY A 186 5.08 2.13 -2.19
CA GLY A 186 4.58 2.20 -0.81
C GLY A 186 3.48 3.23 -0.55
N CYS A 187 2.81 3.70 -1.61
CA CYS A 187 1.58 4.47 -1.54
C CYS A 187 0.64 3.97 -2.63
N THR A 188 -0.62 3.74 -2.28
CA THR A 188 -1.63 3.14 -3.19
C THR A 188 -2.06 4.04 -4.33
N GLU A 189 -1.71 5.30 -4.31
CA GLU A 189 -1.88 6.24 -5.41
C GLU A 189 -0.79 6.11 -6.49
N ILE A 190 0.41 5.67 -6.13
CA ILE A 190 1.53 5.57 -7.09
C ILE A 190 1.26 4.52 -8.19
N PRO A 191 0.73 3.32 -7.91
CA PRO A 191 0.39 2.35 -8.94
C PRO A 191 -0.61 2.85 -9.99
N LEU A 192 -1.46 3.83 -9.67
CA LEU A 192 -2.37 4.46 -10.62
C LEU A 192 -1.62 5.20 -11.74
N VAL A 193 -0.35 5.51 -11.52
CA VAL A 193 0.49 6.31 -12.42
C VAL A 193 1.69 5.54 -12.94
N LEU A 194 2.41 4.83 -12.05
CA LEU A 194 3.53 3.95 -12.41
C LEU A 194 3.05 2.50 -12.44
N ASP A 195 3.24 1.83 -13.55
CA ASP A 195 2.98 0.40 -13.69
C ASP A 195 4.28 -0.42 -13.77
N SER A 196 4.14 -1.73 -13.65
CA SER A 196 5.25 -2.70 -13.67
C SER A 196 5.82 -2.97 -15.06
N THR A 197 5.43 -2.23 -16.08
CA THR A 197 5.78 -2.52 -17.49
C THR A 197 7.12 -1.93 -17.92
N ASP A 198 7.75 -1.09 -17.09
CA ASP A 198 9.07 -0.54 -17.40
C ASP A 198 10.18 -1.48 -16.88
N PRO A 199 10.86 -2.24 -17.77
CA PRO A 199 11.91 -3.18 -17.37
C PRO A 199 13.14 -2.48 -16.75
N ALA A 200 13.32 -1.18 -17.00
CA ALA A 200 14.43 -0.41 -16.44
C ALA A 200 14.20 -0.03 -14.96
N CYS A 201 12.98 -0.19 -14.47
CA CYS A 201 12.61 0.12 -13.10
C CYS A 201 11.65 -0.95 -12.57
N PRO A 202 12.13 -2.14 -12.16
CA PRO A 202 11.29 -3.17 -11.58
C PRO A 202 10.62 -2.65 -10.32
N VAL A 203 9.30 -2.76 -10.26
CA VAL A 203 8.50 -2.28 -9.13
C VAL A 203 7.72 -3.39 -8.47
N LEU A 204 7.58 -3.30 -7.15
CA LEU A 204 6.68 -4.13 -6.36
C LEU A 204 5.42 -3.31 -6.03
N ASN A 205 4.25 -3.85 -6.36
CA ASN A 205 2.96 -3.23 -6.05
C ASN A 205 2.29 -3.90 -4.84
N PRO A 206 2.36 -3.31 -3.64
CA PRO A 206 1.73 -3.88 -2.44
C PRO A 206 0.21 -4.00 -2.53
N THR A 207 -0.46 -3.13 -3.32
CA THR A 207 -1.92 -3.18 -3.52
C THR A 207 -2.32 -4.49 -4.20
N ARG A 208 -1.63 -4.86 -5.27
CA ARG A 208 -1.87 -6.11 -6.00
C ARG A 208 -1.53 -7.34 -5.17
N ILE A 209 -0.48 -7.28 -4.38
CA ILE A 209 -0.10 -8.35 -3.45
C ILE A 209 -1.20 -8.55 -2.41
N LEU A 210 -1.66 -7.48 -1.78
CA LEU A 210 -2.74 -7.54 -0.80
C LEU A 210 -4.02 -8.11 -1.39
N ALA A 211 -4.36 -7.75 -2.64
CA ALA A 211 -5.53 -8.29 -3.33
C ALA A 211 -5.41 -9.81 -3.52
N ARG A 212 -4.24 -10.30 -3.97
CA ARG A 212 -3.96 -11.74 -4.13
C ARG A 212 -4.11 -12.49 -2.81
N VAL A 213 -3.48 -11.95 -1.75
CA VAL A 213 -3.55 -12.55 -0.42
C VAL A 213 -4.97 -12.60 0.11
N ALA A 214 -5.75 -11.54 -0.07
CA ALA A 214 -7.16 -11.51 0.34
C ALA A 214 -8.01 -12.54 -0.40
N VAL A 215 -7.80 -12.69 -1.71
CA VAL A 215 -8.48 -13.71 -2.53
C VAL A 215 -8.07 -15.12 -2.11
N ASP A 216 -6.78 -15.39 -1.90
CA ASP A 216 -6.30 -16.70 -1.47
C ASP A 216 -6.85 -17.09 -0.09
N TRP A 217 -6.96 -16.12 0.81
CA TRP A 217 -7.59 -16.32 2.10
C TRP A 217 -9.10 -16.65 1.95
N ALA A 218 -9.82 -15.86 1.16
CA ALA A 218 -11.26 -16.05 0.94
C ALA A 218 -11.59 -17.38 0.25
N LEU A 219 -10.67 -17.91 -0.56
CA LEU A 219 -10.81 -19.22 -1.24
C LEU A 219 -10.28 -20.40 -0.41
N GLY A 220 -9.88 -20.17 0.84
CA GLY A 220 -9.38 -21.22 1.74
C GLY A 220 -8.02 -21.82 1.32
N LYS A 221 -7.19 -21.05 0.60
CA LYS A 221 -5.84 -21.47 0.19
C LYS A 221 -4.75 -21.04 1.19
N ARG A 222 -5.16 -20.32 2.24
CA ARG A 222 -4.30 -19.81 3.32
C ARG A 222 -4.92 -20.06 4.69
#